data_d5665e599a81757671d1f3de48ca0696
#
_entry.id   d5665e599a81757671d1f3de48ca0696
#
_cell.length_a   1.000
_cell.length_b   1.000
_cell.length_c   1.000
_cell.angle_alpha   90.00
_cell.angle_beta   90.00
_cell.angle_gamma   90.00
#
_symmetry.space_group_name_H-M   'P 1'
#
loop_
_entity.id
_entity.type
_entity.pdbx_description
1 polymer ?
#
loop_
_entity_poly.entity_id
_entity_poly.type
_entity_poly.pdbx_seq_one_letter_code
_entity_poly.pdbx_strand_id
1 'polypeptide(L)'
;MNTIPTVTKNLLIINVLMFLGTLVAQSYGIDLNKYLGLHFFLAGDFNAAQLITYMFMHGGFTHLFFNMFAVWMFGRILEQVWGPKRFLFYYLACGIGAGIIQELV
;
A
#
# COMPACT_ATOMS: atom_id res chain seq x y z
N MET A 1 16.58 -9.00 21.17
CA MET A 1 16.62 -8.62 19.78
C MET A 1 15.59 -7.57 19.47
N ASN A 2 15.99 -6.59 18.77
CA ASN A 2 15.07 -5.57 18.41
C ASN A 2 14.12 -6.03 17.33
N THR A 3 12.86 -5.75 17.51
CA THR A 3 11.84 -6.18 16.58
C THR A 3 11.25 -4.97 15.85
N ILE A 4 10.70 -5.25 14.69
CA ILE A 4 9.98 -4.22 13.95
C ILE A 4 8.68 -3.95 14.69
N PRO A 5 8.28 -2.66 14.87
CA PRO A 5 7.00 -2.35 15.52
C PRO A 5 5.82 -3.01 14.81
N THR A 6 4.77 -3.28 15.57
CA THR A 6 3.68 -4.14 15.12
C THR A 6 3.01 -3.67 13.83
N VAL A 7 2.63 -2.38 13.76
CA VAL A 7 1.94 -1.88 12.57
C VAL A 7 2.89 -1.87 11.38
N THR A 8 4.14 -1.44 11.58
CA THR A 8 5.13 -1.46 10.52
C THR A 8 5.33 -2.88 9.99
N LYS A 9 5.46 -3.85 10.89
CA LYS A 9 5.60 -5.25 10.50
C LYS A 9 4.41 -5.73 9.69
N ASN A 10 3.20 -5.42 10.15
CA ASN A 10 1.99 -5.85 9.48
C ASN A 10 1.85 -5.22 8.10
N LEU A 11 2.19 -3.94 7.97
CA LEU A 11 2.17 -3.28 6.67
C LEU A 11 3.16 -3.92 5.70
N LEU A 12 4.36 -4.27 6.19
CA LEU A 12 5.34 -4.95 5.35
C LEU A 12 4.82 -6.29 4.88
N ILE A 13 4.22 -7.07 5.78
CA ILE A 13 3.67 -8.38 5.44
C ILE A 13 2.54 -8.24 4.43
N ILE A 14 1.62 -7.31 4.65
CA ILE A 14 0.50 -7.11 3.74
C ILE A 14 0.99 -6.74 2.35
N ASN A 15 1.95 -5.84 2.25
CA ASN A 15 2.49 -5.44 0.96
C ASN A 15 3.12 -6.62 0.21
N VAL A 16 3.90 -7.45 0.91
CA VAL A 16 4.51 -8.63 0.30
C VAL A 16 3.44 -9.62 -0.15
N LEU A 17 2.46 -9.89 0.72
CA LEU A 17 1.40 -10.84 0.39
C LEU A 17 0.58 -10.38 -0.81
N MET A 18 0.28 -9.09 -0.89
CA MET A 18 -0.46 -8.56 -2.03
C MET A 18 0.34 -8.67 -3.32
N PHE A 19 1.66 -8.44 -3.25
CA PHE A 19 2.50 -8.59 -4.43
C PHE A 19 2.55 -10.04 -4.89
N LEU A 20 2.74 -10.97 -3.95
CA LEU A 20 2.75 -12.39 -4.27
C LEU A 20 1.40 -12.84 -4.83
N GLY A 21 0.30 -12.36 -4.23
CA GLY A 21 -1.03 -12.65 -4.74
C GLY A 21 -1.24 -12.15 -6.16
N THR A 22 -0.70 -10.96 -6.46
CA THR A 22 -0.77 -10.41 -7.81
C THR A 22 -0.04 -11.29 -8.81
N LEU A 23 1.17 -11.79 -8.44
CA LEU A 23 1.92 -12.67 -9.32
C LEU A 23 1.19 -13.98 -9.56
N VAL A 24 0.61 -14.57 -8.51
CA VAL A 24 -0.14 -15.81 -8.63
C VAL A 24 -1.36 -15.59 -9.53
N ALA A 25 -2.10 -14.50 -9.31
CA ALA A 25 -3.27 -14.20 -10.11
C ALA A 25 -2.92 -14.02 -11.58
N GLN A 26 -1.78 -13.37 -11.87
CA GLN A 26 -1.33 -13.20 -13.25
C GLN A 26 -1.06 -14.54 -13.92
N SER A 27 -0.57 -15.53 -13.18
CA SER A 27 -0.30 -16.85 -13.74
C SER A 27 -1.59 -17.57 -14.13
N TYR A 28 -2.74 -17.14 -13.60
CA TYR A 28 -4.06 -17.65 -13.98
C TYR A 28 -4.80 -16.69 -14.91
N GLY A 29 -4.12 -15.67 -15.43
CA GLY A 29 -4.75 -14.73 -16.35
C GLY A 29 -5.60 -13.65 -15.68
N ILE A 30 -5.49 -13.49 -14.36
CA ILE A 30 -6.24 -12.48 -13.62
C ILE A 30 -5.34 -11.31 -13.29
N ASP A 31 -5.79 -10.09 -13.60
CA ASP A 31 -5.04 -8.88 -13.30
C ASP A 31 -5.67 -8.18 -12.11
N LEU A 32 -5.07 -8.32 -10.93
CA LEU A 32 -5.58 -7.68 -9.71
C LEU A 32 -5.50 -6.17 -9.76
N ASN A 33 -4.55 -5.61 -10.52
CA ASN A 33 -4.46 -4.16 -10.65
C ASN A 33 -5.70 -3.58 -11.32
N LYS A 34 -6.37 -4.36 -12.17
CA LYS A 34 -7.59 -3.93 -12.81
C LYS A 34 -8.70 -3.67 -11.79
N TYR A 35 -8.71 -4.45 -10.70
CA TYR A 35 -9.78 -4.37 -9.70
C TYR A 35 -9.40 -3.55 -8.49
N LEU A 36 -8.14 -3.66 -8.05
CA LEU A 36 -7.69 -3.07 -6.79
C LEU A 36 -6.80 -1.84 -6.99
N GLY A 37 -6.28 -1.63 -8.20
CA GLY A 37 -5.49 -0.45 -8.50
C GLY A 37 -6.35 0.80 -8.58
N LEU A 38 -5.72 1.96 -8.47
CA LEU A 38 -6.42 3.23 -8.52
C LEU A 38 -6.81 3.58 -9.95
N HIS A 39 -8.11 3.80 -10.16
CA HIS A 39 -8.65 4.23 -11.44
C HIS A 39 -9.02 5.71 -11.39
N PHE A 40 -9.06 6.36 -12.55
CA PHE A 40 -9.51 7.75 -12.61
C PHE A 40 -10.97 7.83 -12.15
N PHE A 41 -11.30 8.84 -11.33
CA PHE A 41 -12.61 8.87 -10.68
C PHE A 41 -13.77 9.07 -11.66
N LEU A 42 -13.53 9.59 -12.86
CA LEU A 42 -14.55 9.70 -13.91
C LEU A 42 -14.63 8.44 -14.78
N ALA A 43 -13.72 7.49 -14.60
CA ALA A 43 -13.80 6.22 -15.33
C ALA A 43 -14.95 5.38 -14.76
N GLY A 44 -15.57 4.58 -15.63
CA GLY A 44 -16.71 3.78 -15.22
C GLY A 44 -16.39 2.70 -14.20
N ASP A 45 -15.11 2.30 -14.09
CA ASP A 45 -14.69 1.26 -13.17
C ASP A 45 -14.02 1.81 -11.90
N PHE A 46 -14.10 3.11 -11.66
CA PHE A 46 -13.58 3.69 -10.44
C PHE A 46 -14.45 3.27 -9.24
N ASN A 47 -13.78 2.95 -8.14
CA ASN A 47 -14.43 2.63 -6.87
C ASN A 47 -13.67 3.37 -5.77
N ALA A 48 -14.40 4.04 -4.87
CA ALA A 48 -13.77 4.82 -3.82
C ALA A 48 -12.83 3.99 -2.94
N ALA A 49 -13.11 2.70 -2.76
CA ALA A 49 -12.22 1.81 -1.99
C ALA A 49 -10.84 1.70 -2.62
N GLN A 50 -10.70 2.03 -3.89
CA GLN A 50 -9.39 2.00 -4.57
C GLN A 50 -8.42 3.01 -3.98
N LEU A 51 -8.92 4.06 -3.32
CA LEU A 51 -8.05 5.01 -2.62
C LEU A 51 -7.27 4.34 -1.49
N ILE A 52 -7.73 3.19 -1.03
CA ILE A 52 -7.03 2.41 -0.02
C ILE A 52 -6.34 1.21 -0.65
N THR A 53 -7.04 0.46 -1.48
CA THR A 53 -6.47 -0.79 -2.02
C THR A 53 -5.25 -0.54 -2.91
N TYR A 54 -5.20 0.58 -3.65
CA TYR A 54 -4.05 0.83 -4.52
C TYR A 54 -2.74 0.95 -3.74
N MET A 55 -2.82 1.31 -2.45
CA MET A 55 -1.62 1.47 -1.62
C MET A 55 -0.84 0.16 -1.47
N PHE A 56 -1.51 -0.96 -1.67
CA PHE A 56 -0.91 -2.28 -1.52
C PHE A 56 -0.62 -2.96 -2.86
N MET A 57 -0.90 -2.27 -3.96
CA MET A 57 -0.65 -2.81 -5.30
C MET A 57 0.66 -2.26 -5.84
N HIS A 58 1.47 -3.13 -6.41
CA HIS A 58 2.81 -2.76 -6.88
C HIS A 58 2.98 -3.20 -8.33
N GLY A 59 3.49 -2.29 -9.16
CA GLY A 59 3.68 -2.57 -10.57
C GLY A 59 4.89 -3.45 -10.87
N GLY A 60 5.81 -3.62 -9.92
CA GLY A 60 6.97 -4.46 -10.12
C GLY A 60 7.78 -4.59 -8.86
N PHE A 61 8.79 -5.46 -8.91
CA PHE A 61 9.62 -5.76 -7.75
C PHE A 61 10.37 -4.54 -7.23
N THR A 62 10.89 -3.70 -8.12
CA THR A 62 11.62 -2.51 -7.70
C THR A 62 10.72 -1.56 -6.91
N HIS A 63 9.49 -1.36 -7.40
CA HIS A 63 8.53 -0.51 -6.70
C HIS A 63 8.21 -1.09 -5.32
N LEU A 64 7.98 -2.39 -5.24
CA LEU A 64 7.74 -3.07 -3.98
C LEU A 64 8.93 -2.86 -3.03
N PHE A 65 10.15 -3.07 -3.51
CA PHE A 65 11.34 -2.98 -2.69
C PHE A 65 11.49 -1.58 -2.08
N PHE A 66 11.36 -0.53 -2.89
CA PHE A 66 11.50 0.83 -2.39
C PHE A 66 10.38 1.21 -1.44
N ASN A 67 9.15 0.77 -1.72
CA ASN A 67 8.03 1.02 -0.82
C ASN A 67 8.24 0.34 0.53
N MET A 68 8.70 -0.90 0.51
CA MET A 68 8.98 -1.65 1.72
C MET A 68 10.10 -1.02 2.54
N PHE A 69 11.15 -0.57 1.85
CA PHE A 69 12.26 0.07 2.52
C PHE A 69 11.81 1.36 3.21
N ALA A 70 11.02 2.17 2.52
CA ALA A 70 10.50 3.40 3.11
C ALA A 70 9.59 3.12 4.31
N VAL A 71 8.69 2.15 4.19
CA VAL A 71 7.81 1.78 5.29
C VAL A 71 8.63 1.27 6.49
N TRP A 72 9.63 0.42 6.23
CA TRP A 72 10.45 -0.10 7.30
C TRP A 72 11.23 1.00 8.00
N MET A 73 11.86 1.88 7.25
CA MET A 73 12.73 2.90 7.81
C MET A 73 11.93 3.96 8.57
N PHE A 74 10.91 4.52 7.93
CA PHE A 74 10.12 5.58 8.56
C PHE A 74 9.11 5.04 9.56
N GLY A 75 8.50 3.89 9.27
CA GLY A 75 7.53 3.30 10.17
C GLY A 75 8.14 2.88 11.48
N ARG A 76 9.34 2.34 11.43
CA ARG A 76 10.04 1.91 12.66
C ARG A 76 10.23 3.08 13.61
N ILE A 77 10.54 4.26 13.08
CA ILE A 77 10.74 5.44 13.90
C ILE A 77 9.41 6.05 14.32
N LEU A 78 8.52 6.27 13.35
CA LEU A 78 7.26 6.97 13.63
C LEU A 78 6.32 6.17 14.53
N GLU A 79 6.28 4.86 14.35
CA GLU A 79 5.42 4.04 15.20
C GLU A 79 5.91 4.04 16.64
N GLN A 80 7.22 4.06 16.86
CA GLN A 80 7.77 4.10 18.20
C GLN A 80 7.52 5.46 18.87
N VAL A 81 7.54 6.54 18.11
CA VAL A 81 7.34 7.88 18.68
C VAL A 81 5.86 8.17 18.86
N TRP A 82 5.03 7.83 17.88
CA TRP A 82 3.61 8.21 17.88
C TRP A 82 2.69 7.12 18.40
N GLY A 83 3.15 5.86 18.43
CA GLY A 83 2.32 4.73 18.77
C GLY A 83 1.66 4.13 17.54
N PRO A 84 1.20 2.87 17.67
CA PRO A 84 0.71 2.12 16.51
C PRO A 84 -0.55 2.74 15.86
N LYS A 85 -1.50 3.23 16.66
CA LYS A 85 -2.75 3.76 16.09
C LYS A 85 -2.52 5.04 15.31
N ARG A 86 -1.70 5.96 15.85
CA ARG A 86 -1.39 7.21 15.18
C ARG A 86 -0.60 6.96 13.91
N PHE A 87 0.35 6.04 13.96
CA PHE A 87 1.15 5.73 12.77
C PHE A 87 0.27 5.15 11.68
N LEU A 88 -0.61 4.21 12.02
CA LEU A 88 -1.51 3.62 11.04
C LEU A 88 -2.42 4.67 10.41
N PHE A 89 -2.98 5.54 11.24
CA PHE A 89 -3.82 6.62 10.74
C PHE A 89 -3.05 7.54 9.80
N TYR A 90 -1.83 7.90 10.18
CA TYR A 90 -0.98 8.74 9.36
C TYR A 90 -0.66 8.07 8.03
N TYR A 91 -0.32 6.80 8.07
CA TYR A 91 0.01 6.04 6.87
C TYR A 91 -1.17 6.02 5.89
N LEU A 92 -2.35 5.70 6.40
CA LEU A 92 -3.55 5.64 5.57
C LEU A 92 -3.95 7.04 5.06
N ALA A 93 -3.85 8.05 5.91
CA ALA A 93 -4.20 9.41 5.51
C ALA A 93 -3.27 9.91 4.39
N CYS A 94 -1.97 9.64 4.52
CA CYS A 94 -1.02 10.03 3.48
C CYS A 94 -1.30 9.29 2.17
N GLY A 95 -1.61 7.99 2.25
CA GLY A 95 -1.91 7.20 1.07
C GLY A 95 -3.18 7.68 0.38
N ILE A 96 -4.23 7.94 1.15
CA ILE A 96 -5.49 8.45 0.60
C ILE A 96 -5.27 9.82 0.00
N GLY A 97 -4.55 10.71 0.70
CA GLY A 97 -4.24 12.04 0.18
C GLY A 97 -3.47 12.00 -1.12
N ALA A 98 -2.46 11.12 -1.20
CA ALA A 98 -1.69 10.96 -2.42
C ALA A 98 -2.57 10.44 -3.56
N GLY A 99 -3.50 9.53 -3.26
CA GLY A 99 -4.44 9.02 -4.26
C GLY A 99 -5.35 10.11 -4.78
N ILE A 100 -5.85 10.98 -3.89
CA ILE A 100 -6.70 12.09 -4.30
C ILE A 100 -5.92 13.05 -5.21
N ILE A 101 -4.69 13.38 -4.84
CA ILE A 101 -3.86 14.26 -5.66
C ILE A 101 -3.62 13.63 -7.03
N GLN A 102 -3.36 12.33 -7.08
CA GLN A 102 -3.17 11.63 -8.34
C GLN A 102 -4.42 11.69 -9.21
N GLU A 103 -5.62 11.63 -8.60
CA GLU A 103 -6.86 11.76 -9.35
C GLU A 103 -7.03 13.14 -9.98
N LEU A 104 -6.49 14.18 -9.36
CA LEU A 104 -6.62 15.55 -9.84
C LEU A 104 -5.56 15.92 -10.89
N VAL A 105 -4.51 15.14 -11.00
CA VAL A 105 -3.43 15.35 -11.96
C VAL A 105 -3.66 14.52 -13.20
#